data_da5913d12ffe24eacdf04e9640aaa47e
#
_entry.id   da5913d12ffe24eacdf04e9640aaa47e
#
_cell.length_a   1.000
_cell.length_b   1.000
_cell.length_c   1.000
_cell.angle_alpha   90.00
_cell.angle_beta   90.00
_cell.angle_gamma   90.00
#
_symmetry.space_group_name_H-M   'P 1'
#
loop_
_entity.id
_entity.type
_entity.pdbx_description
1 polymer ?
#
loop_
_entity_poly.entity_id
_entity_poly.type
_entity_poly.pdbx_seq_one_letter_code
_entity_poly.pdbx_strand_id
1 'polypeptide(L)' 'MAEKLTLIGGTYDYEYADSEEKWELVRYDKEAEEWECMGVYCDNELFAHELKDLLNKTKGEA' A
#
# COMPACT_ATOMS: atom_id res chain seq x y z
N MET A 1 -17.83 16.01 4.64
CA MET A 1 -17.60 15.73 4.52
C MET A 1 -17.29 15.11 4.32
N ALA A 2 -17.01 14.84 4.44
CA ALA A 2 -16.64 14.21 4.40
C ALA A 2 -16.00 13.63 3.94
N GLU A 3 -15.39 13.63 3.94
CA GLU A 3 -14.71 13.12 3.49
C GLU A 3 -14.55 12.02 3.54
N LYS A 4 -14.57 11.52 3.12
CA LYS A 4 -14.44 10.46 3.14
C LYS A 4 -13.34 10.11 2.85
N LEU A 5 -12.74 9.51 3.40
CA LEU A 5 -11.65 9.10 3.15
C LEU A 5 -11.78 8.17 2.23
N THR A 6 -11.70 8.32 1.27
CA THR A 6 -11.74 7.45 0.39
C THR A 6 -10.60 6.80 0.14
N LEU A 7 -10.53 5.60 0.04
CA LEU A 7 -9.44 4.97 -0.36
C LEU A 7 -9.41 5.21 -1.73
N ILE A 8 -8.49 5.94 -2.17
CA ILE A 8 -8.38 6.22 -3.46
C ILE A 8 -8.13 5.13 -4.25
N GLY A 9 -8.56 4.92 -5.29
CA GLY A 9 -8.31 3.83 -6.13
C GLY A 9 -6.91 3.61 -6.32
N GLY A 10 -6.51 2.55 -6.82
CA GLY A 10 -5.13 2.25 -7.01
C GLY A 10 -4.88 0.86 -6.55
N THR A 11 -3.67 0.42 -6.68
CA THR A 11 -3.27 -0.92 -6.33
C THR A 11 -2.21 -0.85 -5.27
N TYR A 12 -2.30 -1.70 -4.26
CA TYR A 12 -1.30 -1.73 -3.22
C TYR A 12 -0.36 -2.89 -3.46
N ASP A 13 0.87 -2.71 -3.11
CA ASP A 13 1.86 -3.75 -3.29
C ASP A 13 2.93 -3.53 -2.22
N TYR A 14 4.01 -4.26 -2.27
CA TYR A 14 5.08 -4.09 -1.31
C TYR A 14 6.41 -4.36 -2.00
N GLU A 15 7.45 -3.81 -1.45
CA GLU A 15 8.77 -4.02 -2.00
C GLU A 15 9.79 -3.93 -0.88
N TYR A 16 10.96 -4.48 -1.09
CA TYR A 16 11.98 -4.46 -0.07
C TYR A 16 12.74 -3.15 -0.15
N ALA A 17 12.80 -2.44 0.96
CA ALA A 17 13.51 -1.18 1.02
C ALA A 17 14.87 -1.43 1.64
N ASP A 18 15.90 -1.47 0.82
CA ASP A 18 17.24 -1.77 1.29
C ASP A 18 17.71 -0.82 2.37
N SER A 19 17.45 0.44 2.24
CA SER A 19 17.95 1.40 3.20
C SER A 19 17.33 1.21 4.58
N GLU A 20 16.11 0.69 4.62
CA GLU A 20 15.45 0.47 5.90
C GLU A 20 15.57 -0.97 6.34
N GLU A 21 15.98 -1.85 5.43
CA GLU A 21 16.06 -3.27 5.69
C GLU A 21 14.72 -3.80 6.14
N LYS A 22 13.66 -3.33 5.52
CA LYS A 22 12.32 -3.78 5.82
C LYS A 22 11.50 -3.79 4.54
N TRP A 23 10.33 -4.41 4.60
CA TRP A 23 9.44 -4.44 3.46
C TRP A 23 8.50 -3.26 3.58
N GLU A 24 8.40 -2.50 2.51
CA GLU A 24 7.62 -1.29 2.53
C GLU A 24 6.39 -1.41 1.68
N LEU A 25 5.27 -0.88 2.14
CA LEU A 25 4.06 -0.91 1.36
C LEU A 25 4.05 0.27 0.42
N VAL A 26 3.59 0.05 -0.79
CA VAL A 26 3.54 1.10 -1.80
C VAL A 26 2.15 1.08 -2.42
N ARG A 27 1.74 2.17 -3.00
CA ARG A 27 0.45 2.29 -3.64
C ARG A 27 0.65 2.95 -4.99
N TYR A 28 -0.01 2.45 -6.00
CA TYR A 28 0.09 3.06 -7.32
C TYR A 28 -0.95 4.15 -7.44
N ASP A 29 -0.52 5.35 -7.76
CA ASP A 29 -1.40 6.48 -7.89
C ASP A 29 -1.72 6.62 -9.37
N LYS A 30 -2.96 6.36 -9.75
CA LYS A 30 -3.34 6.41 -11.14
C LYS A 30 -3.27 7.80 -11.73
N GLU A 31 -3.54 8.80 -10.93
CA GLU A 31 -3.50 10.14 -11.46
C GLU A 31 -2.09 10.60 -11.72
N ALA A 32 -1.17 10.26 -10.84
CA ALA A 32 0.22 10.63 -11.03
C ALA A 32 0.95 9.61 -11.87
N GLU A 33 0.34 8.44 -12.04
CA GLU A 33 0.94 7.36 -12.82
C GLU A 33 2.29 6.97 -12.23
N GLU A 34 2.36 6.85 -10.93
CA GLU A 34 3.57 6.42 -10.29
C GLU A 34 3.28 5.78 -8.96
N TRP A 35 4.23 5.02 -8.45
CA TRP A 35 4.09 4.36 -7.17
C TRP A 35 4.56 5.32 -6.09
N GLU A 36 3.88 5.28 -4.96
CA GLU A 36 4.31 6.13 -3.86
C GLU A 36 4.43 5.29 -2.62
N CYS A 37 5.36 5.66 -1.77
CA CYS A 37 5.59 4.96 -0.54
C CYS A 37 4.55 5.36 0.48
N MET A 38 4.05 4.40 1.19
CA MET A 38 3.01 4.69 2.16
C MET A 38 3.57 4.94 3.55
N GLY A 39 4.85 4.72 3.74
CA GLY A 39 5.43 4.94 5.05
C GLY A 39 5.16 3.82 6.02
N VAL A 40 4.73 2.68 5.52
CA VAL A 40 4.42 1.55 6.38
C VAL A 40 5.46 0.48 6.12
N TYR A 41 6.16 0.05 7.16
CA TYR A 41 7.21 -0.92 7.01
C TYR A 41 6.91 -2.18 7.79
N CYS A 42 7.27 -3.33 7.24
CA CYS A 42 7.03 -4.60 7.87
C CYS A 42 8.33 -5.35 7.99
N ASP A 43 8.50 -6.08 9.08
CA ASP A 43 9.75 -6.78 9.31
C ASP A 43 9.88 -8.03 8.47
N ASN A 44 8.80 -8.62 8.04
CA ASN A 44 8.95 -9.79 7.19
C ASN A 44 8.00 -9.73 6.01
N GLU A 45 8.35 -10.46 4.99
CA GLU A 45 7.62 -10.40 3.74
C GLU A 45 6.20 -10.92 3.86
N LEU A 46 6.00 -11.97 4.62
CA LEU A 46 4.70 -12.55 4.73
C LEU A 46 3.70 -11.55 5.31
N PHE A 47 4.13 -10.81 6.30
CA PHE A 47 3.27 -9.83 6.91
C PHE A 47 2.96 -8.71 5.92
N ALA A 48 3.95 -8.29 5.15
CA ALA A 48 3.73 -7.25 4.14
C ALA A 48 2.75 -7.76 3.07
N HIS A 49 2.90 -9.01 2.69
CA HIS A 49 2.03 -9.58 1.68
C HIS A 49 0.59 -9.64 2.18
N GLU A 50 0.38 -10.04 3.42
CA GLU A 50 -0.96 -10.12 3.94
C GLU A 50 -1.58 -8.73 4.10
N LEU A 51 -0.79 -7.77 4.48
CA LEU A 51 -1.29 -6.43 4.64
C LEU A 51 -1.67 -5.85 3.28
N LYS A 52 -0.86 -6.12 2.28
CA LYS A 52 -1.13 -5.67 0.93
C LYS A 52 -2.44 -6.27 0.42
N ASP A 53 -2.65 -7.55 0.69
CA ASP A 53 -3.87 -8.20 0.24
C ASP A 53 -5.07 -7.61 0.96
N LEU A 54 -4.94 -7.33 2.23
CA LEU A 54 -6.04 -6.77 2.98
C LEU A 54 -6.41 -5.40 2.45
N LEU A 55 -5.42 -4.59 2.13
CA LEU A 55 -5.69 -3.26 1.61
C LEU A 55 -6.40 -3.32 0.27
N ASN A 56 -5.96 -4.21 -0.60
CA ASN A 56 -6.59 -4.34 -1.90
C ASN A 56 -8.02 -4.86 -1.76
N LYS A 57 -8.24 -5.76 -0.81
CA LYS A 57 -9.54 -6.29 -0.64
C LYS A 57 -10.49 -5.27 -0.06
N THR A 58 -10.04 -4.50 0.92
CA THR A 58 -10.87 -3.49 1.52
C THR A 58 -11.24 -2.43 0.51
N LYS A 59 -10.29 -2.06 -0.32
CA LYS A 59 -10.56 -1.09 -1.32
C LYS A 59 -11.66 -1.58 -2.25
N GLY A 60 -11.62 -2.83 -2.59
CA GLY A 60 -12.58 -3.36 -3.50
C GLY A 60 -13.96 -3.46 -2.94
N GLU A 61 -14.07 -3.42 -1.61
CA GLU A 61 -15.34 -3.50 -1.06
C GLU A 61 -16.01 -2.22 -0.89
N ALA A 62 -15.39 -1.19 -1.08
CA ALA A 62 -15.96 0.12 -0.86
C ALA A 62 -17.16 0.46 -1.72
#